data_0997c64565fd0d00c00a79b38d16aac5
#
_entry.id   0997c64565fd0d00c00a79b38d16aac5
#
_cell.length_a   1.000
_cell.length_b   1.000
_cell.length_c   1.000
_cell.angle_alpha   90.00
_cell.angle_beta   90.00
_cell.angle_gamma   90.00
#
_symmetry.space_group_name_H-M   'P 1'
#
loop_
_entity.id
_entity.type
_entity.pdbx_description
1 polymer ?
#
loop_
_entity_poly.entity_id
_entity_poly.type
_entity_poly.pdbx_seq_one_letter_code
_entity_poly.pdbx_strand_id
1 'polypeptide(L)'
;MTTALHSLQVQREDTILKILAEGEWIGADTVPADVAGWQQRGWIFGVEAEGQRYFARYQFDDRDQPLPVIREILAELGPATDPWTIAAWFHFPNGWIVEEGCTAPIAPKDALDRHVAVVDAARRFRGTFGA
;
A
#
# COMPACT_ATOMS: atom_id res chain seq x y z
N MET A 1 -26.64 -16.12 7.67
CA MET A 1 -26.35 -14.76 7.18
C MET A 1 -25.21 -14.10 7.92
N THR A 2 -25.22 -14.14 9.24
CA THR A 2 -24.11 -13.64 10.05
C THR A 2 -22.81 -14.40 9.80
N THR A 3 -22.89 -15.68 9.42
CA THR A 3 -21.71 -16.53 9.17
C THR A 3 -20.85 -16.02 8.03
N ALA A 4 -21.46 -15.56 6.92
CA ALA A 4 -20.72 -15.08 5.76
C ALA A 4 -19.97 -13.78 6.08
N LEU A 5 -20.62 -12.84 6.78
CA LEU A 5 -19.98 -11.60 7.19
C LEU A 5 -18.84 -11.85 8.16
N HIS A 6 -19.06 -12.79 9.10
CA HIS A 6 -18.02 -13.17 10.05
C HIS A 6 -16.79 -13.76 9.35
N SER A 7 -17.00 -14.61 8.35
CA SER A 7 -15.90 -15.22 7.59
C SER A 7 -15.10 -14.16 6.83
N LEU A 8 -15.78 -13.19 6.20
CA LEU A 8 -15.09 -12.10 5.50
C LEU A 8 -14.29 -11.25 6.44
N GLN A 9 -14.82 -10.97 7.62
CA GLN A 9 -14.13 -10.18 8.63
C GLN A 9 -12.88 -10.90 9.15
N VAL A 10 -12.97 -12.20 9.40
CA VAL A 10 -11.84 -13.03 9.82
C VAL A 10 -10.76 -13.04 8.73
N GLN A 11 -11.15 -13.19 7.45
CA GLN A 11 -10.21 -13.16 6.34
C GLN A 11 -9.50 -11.82 6.24
N ARG A 12 -10.22 -10.72 6.47
CA ARG A 12 -9.62 -9.38 6.46
C ARG A 12 -8.60 -9.23 7.58
N GLU A 13 -8.94 -9.70 8.78
CA GLU A 13 -8.03 -9.65 9.93
C GLU A 13 -6.79 -10.49 9.70
N ASP A 14 -6.94 -11.67 9.13
CA ASP A 14 -5.81 -12.54 8.80
C ASP A 14 -4.90 -11.89 7.76
N THR A 15 -5.48 -11.23 6.77
CA THR A 15 -4.72 -10.50 5.75
C THR A 15 -3.93 -9.36 6.38
N ILE A 16 -4.55 -8.59 7.26
CA ILE A 16 -3.89 -7.50 7.97
C ILE A 16 -2.70 -8.01 8.79
N LEU A 17 -2.90 -9.10 9.54
CA LEU A 17 -1.84 -9.70 10.35
C LEU A 17 -0.67 -10.17 9.47
N LYS A 18 -0.98 -10.75 8.31
CA LYS A 18 0.03 -11.19 7.37
C LYS A 18 0.84 -10.01 6.83
N ILE A 19 0.17 -8.94 6.44
CA ILE A 19 0.83 -7.74 5.93
C ILE A 19 1.75 -7.14 7.00
N LEU A 20 1.27 -7.06 8.24
CA LEU A 20 2.07 -6.55 9.35
C LEU A 20 3.29 -7.42 9.63
N ALA A 21 3.11 -8.75 9.61
CA ALA A 21 4.19 -9.68 9.93
C ALA A 21 5.26 -9.73 8.83
N GLU A 22 4.86 -9.63 7.57
CA GLU A 22 5.78 -9.77 6.44
C GLU A 22 6.41 -8.45 6.01
N GLY A 23 5.79 -7.31 6.33
CA GLY A 23 6.26 -6.00 5.91
C GLY A 23 7.16 -5.33 6.94
N GLU A 24 7.85 -4.27 6.51
CA GLU A 24 8.60 -3.39 7.40
C GLU A 24 7.76 -2.15 7.68
N TRP A 25 7.53 -1.87 8.95
CA TRP A 25 6.66 -0.78 9.39
C TRP A 25 7.40 0.14 10.36
N ILE A 26 7.11 1.44 10.25
CA ILE A 26 7.70 2.46 11.09
C ILE A 26 6.59 3.06 11.95
N GLY A 27 6.79 3.10 13.26
CA GLY A 27 5.83 3.72 14.16
C GLY A 27 5.83 5.23 14.01
N ALA A 28 4.70 5.87 14.29
CA ALA A 28 4.53 7.31 14.13
C ALA A 28 5.51 8.14 14.97
N ASP A 29 5.98 7.58 16.07
CA ASP A 29 6.93 8.25 16.97
C ASP A 29 8.38 8.22 16.46
N THR A 30 8.68 7.38 15.47
CA THR A 30 10.03 7.23 14.92
C THR A 30 10.20 7.84 13.53
N VAL A 31 9.11 8.38 12.95
CA VAL A 31 9.17 9.02 11.63
C VAL A 31 9.52 10.50 11.78
N PRO A 32 9.99 11.14 10.68
CA PRO A 32 10.26 12.57 10.70
C PRO A 32 9.04 13.42 11.07
N ALA A 33 9.30 14.62 11.59
CA ALA A 33 8.25 15.52 12.06
C ALA A 33 7.22 15.90 10.98
N ASP A 34 7.61 15.86 9.71
CA ASP A 34 6.76 16.27 8.59
C ASP A 34 5.78 15.19 8.12
N VAL A 35 5.81 14.01 8.71
CA VAL A 35 5.02 12.87 8.25
C VAL A 35 3.52 13.17 8.21
N ALA A 36 3.01 13.91 9.19
CA ALA A 36 1.59 14.27 9.24
C ALA A 36 1.20 15.14 8.04
N GLY A 37 2.05 16.08 7.68
CA GLY A 37 1.83 16.95 6.52
C GLY A 37 1.88 16.17 5.21
N TRP A 38 2.81 15.23 5.09
CA TRP A 38 2.91 14.37 3.91
C TRP A 38 1.66 13.51 3.74
N GLN A 39 1.18 12.91 4.84
CA GLN A 39 -0.03 12.10 4.82
C GLN A 39 -1.24 12.94 4.42
N GLN A 40 -1.36 14.13 4.97
CA GLN A 40 -2.46 15.04 4.66
C GLN A 40 -2.47 15.43 3.18
N ARG A 41 -1.30 15.57 2.57
CA ARG A 41 -1.16 15.94 1.16
C ARG A 41 -1.34 14.74 0.22
N GLY A 42 -1.50 13.54 0.76
CA GLY A 42 -1.64 12.33 -0.07
C GLY A 42 -0.31 11.83 -0.64
N TRP A 43 0.81 12.20 -0.05
CA TRP A 43 2.12 11.76 -0.50
C TRP A 43 2.53 10.41 0.06
N ILE A 44 1.95 10.03 1.20
CA ILE A 44 2.16 8.75 1.86
C ILE A 44 0.83 8.28 2.44
N PHE A 45 0.76 7.00 2.81
CA PHE A 45 -0.38 6.45 3.54
C PHE A 45 0.07 5.88 4.87
N GLY A 46 -0.83 5.88 5.85
CA GLY A 46 -0.59 5.27 7.16
C GLY A 46 -1.72 4.33 7.50
N VAL A 47 -1.43 3.31 8.29
CA VAL A 47 -2.42 2.35 8.79
C VAL A 47 -2.46 2.40 10.30
N GLU A 48 -3.60 2.02 10.86
CA GLU A 48 -3.75 1.93 12.32
C GLU A 48 -3.87 0.47 12.74
N ALA A 49 -3.12 0.11 13.77
CA ALA A 49 -3.16 -1.20 14.37
C ALA A 49 -2.94 -1.05 15.87
N GLU A 50 -3.80 -1.68 16.67
CA GLU A 50 -3.72 -1.65 18.14
C GLU A 50 -3.63 -0.24 18.72
N GLY A 51 -4.39 0.69 18.13
CA GLY A 51 -4.44 2.07 18.59
C GLY A 51 -3.24 2.92 18.21
N GLN A 52 -2.33 2.39 17.40
CA GLN A 52 -1.16 3.11 16.96
C GLN A 52 -1.12 3.23 15.44
N ARG A 53 -0.43 4.28 14.96
CA ARG A 53 -0.29 4.52 13.53
C ARG A 53 1.08 4.06 13.06
N TYR A 54 1.08 3.37 11.90
CA TYR A 54 2.29 2.85 11.29
C TYR A 54 2.36 3.27 9.84
N PHE A 55 3.60 3.42 9.34
CA PHE A 55 3.88 3.78 7.95
C PHE A 55 4.78 2.71 7.34
N ALA A 56 4.44 2.28 6.13
CA ALA A 56 5.24 1.29 5.43
C ALA A 56 6.61 1.88 5.07
N ARG A 57 7.68 1.16 5.37
CA ARG A 57 9.05 1.65 5.17
C ARG A 57 9.36 1.90 3.69
N TYR A 58 8.81 1.11 2.78
CA TYR A 58 9.08 1.25 1.34
C TYR A 58 8.63 2.58 0.74
N GLN A 59 7.85 3.39 1.47
CA GLN A 59 7.39 4.69 1.00
C GLN A 59 8.49 5.75 1.04
N PHE A 60 9.58 5.49 1.74
CA PHE A 60 10.63 6.48 1.97
C PHE A 60 11.94 6.04 1.35
N ASP A 61 12.74 7.03 0.92
CA ASP A 61 14.09 6.76 0.46
C ASP A 61 15.06 6.61 1.66
N ASP A 62 16.35 6.48 1.37
CA ASP A 62 17.38 6.32 2.40
C ASP A 62 17.61 7.57 3.25
N ARG A 63 16.99 8.69 2.87
CA ARG A 63 17.02 9.96 3.62
C ARG A 63 15.70 10.23 4.33
N ASP A 64 14.84 9.22 4.45
CA ASP A 64 13.53 9.30 5.07
C ASP A 64 12.59 10.31 4.41
N GLN A 65 12.75 10.52 3.10
CA GLN A 65 11.88 11.39 2.32
C GLN A 65 10.90 10.56 1.49
N PRO A 66 9.65 11.03 1.30
CA PRO A 66 8.67 10.29 0.53
C PRO A 66 9.13 10.10 -0.93
N LEU A 67 8.98 8.89 -1.44
CA LEU A 67 9.27 8.62 -2.84
C LEU A 67 8.19 9.26 -3.73
N PRO A 68 8.57 10.00 -4.79
CA PRO A 68 7.58 10.60 -5.69
C PRO A 68 6.62 9.59 -6.33
N VAL A 69 7.07 8.37 -6.60
CA VAL A 69 6.24 7.33 -7.20
C VAL A 69 5.07 6.94 -6.28
N ILE A 70 5.27 6.98 -4.95
CA ILE A 70 4.22 6.68 -3.98
C ILE A 70 3.08 7.69 -4.12
N ARG A 71 3.39 8.97 -4.24
CA ARG A 71 2.40 10.02 -4.41
C ARG A 71 1.57 9.81 -5.68
N GLU A 72 2.20 9.42 -6.77
CA GLU A 72 1.50 9.14 -8.02
C GLU A 72 0.60 7.91 -7.92
N ILE A 73 1.09 6.85 -7.27
CA ILE A 73 0.30 5.64 -7.05
C ILE A 73 -0.94 5.95 -6.20
N LEU A 74 -0.76 6.69 -5.11
CA LEU A 74 -1.87 7.03 -4.22
C LEU A 74 -2.91 7.88 -4.94
N ALA A 75 -2.49 8.79 -5.81
CA ALA A 75 -3.40 9.58 -6.62
C ALA A 75 -4.23 8.71 -7.55
N GLU A 76 -3.61 7.69 -8.15
CA GLU A 76 -4.32 6.76 -9.04
C GLU A 76 -5.26 5.81 -8.28
N LEU A 77 -4.86 5.34 -7.09
CA LEU A 77 -5.72 4.49 -6.27
C LEU A 77 -6.94 5.26 -5.74
N GLY A 78 -6.79 6.57 -5.55
CA GLY A 78 -7.87 7.45 -5.11
C GLY A 78 -7.86 7.75 -3.62
N PRO A 79 -8.23 8.99 -3.24
CA PRO A 79 -8.14 9.44 -1.84
C PRO A 79 -9.13 8.76 -0.90
N ALA A 80 -10.19 8.18 -1.44
CA ALA A 80 -11.22 7.49 -0.63
C ALA A 80 -10.90 6.02 -0.38
N THR A 81 -9.78 5.51 -0.90
CA THR A 81 -9.41 4.12 -0.73
C THR A 81 -8.96 3.86 0.71
N ASP A 82 -9.51 2.81 1.32
CA ASP A 82 -9.17 2.40 2.68
C ASP A 82 -7.67 2.12 2.81
N PRO A 83 -7.00 2.60 3.89
CA PRO A 83 -5.56 2.41 4.05
C PRO A 83 -5.10 0.95 4.04
N TRP A 84 -5.86 0.03 4.61
CA TRP A 84 -5.51 -1.38 4.58
C TRP A 84 -5.66 -1.99 3.19
N THR A 85 -6.59 -1.49 2.39
CA THR A 85 -6.71 -1.86 0.98
C THR A 85 -5.48 -1.39 0.21
N ILE A 86 -5.02 -0.18 0.48
CA ILE A 86 -3.78 0.35 -0.11
C ILE A 86 -2.59 -0.52 0.27
N ALA A 87 -2.47 -0.87 1.56
CA ALA A 87 -1.39 -1.71 2.04
C ALA A 87 -1.40 -3.09 1.37
N ALA A 88 -2.56 -3.69 1.21
CA ALA A 88 -2.71 -4.97 0.53
C ALA A 88 -2.29 -4.87 -0.93
N TRP A 89 -2.67 -3.79 -1.61
CA TRP A 89 -2.30 -3.57 -3.01
C TRP A 89 -0.77 -3.54 -3.19
N PHE A 90 -0.06 -2.85 -2.29
CA PHE A 90 1.39 -2.79 -2.35
C PHE A 90 2.06 -4.11 -1.98
N HIS A 91 1.47 -4.83 -1.06
CA HIS A 91 2.11 -6.01 -0.43
C HIS A 91 2.06 -7.27 -1.29
N PHE A 92 0.92 -7.52 -1.95
CA PHE A 92 0.70 -8.77 -2.68
C PHE A 92 1.14 -8.67 -4.14
N PRO A 93 1.60 -9.78 -4.74
CA PRO A 93 1.95 -9.79 -6.16
C PRO A 93 0.81 -9.31 -7.04
N ASN A 94 1.13 -8.52 -8.06
CA ASN A 94 0.16 -7.92 -8.96
C ASN A 94 0.39 -8.42 -10.38
N GLY A 95 -0.64 -9.01 -10.98
CA GLY A 95 -0.53 -9.60 -12.31
C GLY A 95 -0.22 -8.62 -13.44
N TRP A 96 -0.36 -7.32 -13.20
CA TRP A 96 0.00 -6.28 -14.17
C TRP A 96 1.47 -5.89 -14.09
N ILE A 97 2.21 -6.42 -13.12
CA ILE A 97 3.62 -6.12 -12.91
C ILE A 97 4.40 -7.42 -12.99
N VAL A 98 5.07 -7.63 -14.12
CA VAL A 98 5.90 -8.82 -14.33
C VAL A 98 7.29 -8.39 -14.77
N GLU A 99 8.28 -9.15 -14.36
CA GLU A 99 9.65 -8.90 -14.80
C GLU A 99 9.81 -9.35 -16.24
N GLU A 100 10.61 -8.59 -17.02
CA GLU A 100 10.88 -8.92 -18.42
C GLU A 100 11.53 -10.30 -18.50
N GLY A 101 10.93 -11.18 -19.31
CA GLY A 101 11.39 -12.55 -19.44
C GLY A 101 10.83 -13.51 -18.38
N CYS A 102 10.04 -13.02 -17.43
CA CYS A 102 9.39 -13.83 -16.40
C CYS A 102 7.88 -13.69 -16.49
N THR A 103 7.18 -14.75 -16.07
CA THR A 103 5.71 -14.73 -15.99
C THR A 103 5.19 -14.53 -14.57
N ALA A 104 6.08 -14.55 -13.58
CA ALA A 104 5.69 -14.42 -12.19
C ALA A 104 5.35 -12.97 -11.84
N PRO A 105 4.21 -12.70 -11.20
CA PRO A 105 3.86 -11.34 -10.79
C PRO A 105 4.75 -10.86 -9.65
N ILE A 106 4.95 -9.54 -9.61
CA ILE A 106 5.77 -8.88 -8.60
C ILE A 106 4.88 -7.98 -7.75
N ALA A 107 5.12 -7.93 -6.45
CA ALA A 107 4.41 -7.01 -5.57
C ALA A 107 4.80 -5.57 -5.90
N PRO A 108 3.86 -4.63 -5.92
CA PRO A 108 4.18 -3.24 -6.23
C PRO A 108 5.29 -2.64 -5.35
N LYS A 109 5.33 -3.00 -4.07
CA LYS A 109 6.39 -2.52 -3.17
C LYS A 109 7.80 -2.94 -3.60
N ASP A 110 7.90 -4.02 -4.37
CA ASP A 110 9.18 -4.53 -4.86
C ASP A 110 9.51 -4.06 -6.27
N ALA A 111 8.62 -3.27 -6.89
CA ALA A 111 8.77 -2.78 -8.26
C ALA A 111 8.69 -1.24 -8.32
N LEU A 112 8.97 -0.55 -7.24
CA LEU A 112 8.85 0.91 -7.18
C LEU A 112 9.83 1.63 -8.10
N ASP A 113 10.92 0.99 -8.49
CA ASP A 113 11.86 1.49 -9.47
C ASP A 113 11.30 1.46 -10.90
N ARG A 114 10.20 0.75 -11.11
CA ARG A 114 9.51 0.65 -12.40
C ARG A 114 8.31 1.59 -12.42
N HIS A 115 8.60 2.86 -12.42
CA HIS A 115 7.62 3.95 -12.26
C HIS A 115 6.36 3.77 -13.12
N VAL A 116 6.54 3.60 -14.43
CA VAL A 116 5.40 3.51 -15.37
C VAL A 116 4.56 2.27 -15.08
N ALA A 117 5.22 1.12 -14.83
CA ALA A 117 4.51 -0.14 -14.61
C ALA A 117 3.66 -0.10 -13.34
N VAL A 118 4.19 0.43 -12.23
CA VAL A 118 3.45 0.45 -10.97
C VAL A 118 2.33 1.48 -11.00
N VAL A 119 2.54 2.63 -11.63
CA VAL A 119 1.49 3.66 -11.73
C VAL A 119 0.37 3.16 -12.65
N ASP A 120 0.71 2.51 -13.76
CA ASP A 120 -0.29 1.92 -14.65
C ASP A 120 -1.10 0.82 -13.94
N ALA A 121 -0.44 -0.02 -13.14
CA ALA A 121 -1.13 -1.06 -12.36
C ALA A 121 -2.12 -0.43 -11.38
N ALA A 122 -1.75 0.68 -10.73
CA ALA A 122 -2.64 1.41 -9.83
C ALA A 122 -3.86 1.97 -10.56
N ARG A 123 -3.64 2.48 -11.76
CA ARG A 123 -4.73 3.01 -12.60
C ARG A 123 -5.71 1.91 -12.98
N ARG A 124 -5.21 0.72 -13.31
CA ARG A 124 -6.04 -0.44 -13.64
C ARG A 124 -6.84 -0.93 -12.45
N PHE A 125 -6.26 -0.90 -11.26
CA PHE A 125 -6.96 -1.24 -10.02
C PHE A 125 -8.17 -0.35 -9.82
N ARG A 126 -8.01 0.95 -9.97
CA ARG A 126 -9.10 1.92 -9.83
C ARG A 126 -10.20 1.67 -10.87
N GLY A 127 -9.84 1.38 -12.11
CA GLY A 127 -10.78 1.06 -13.16
C GLY A 127 -11.61 -0.17 -12.85
N THR A 128 -11.02 -1.17 -12.20
CA THR A 128 -11.71 -2.40 -11.83
C THR A 128 -12.77 -2.15 -10.75
N PHE A 129 -12.49 -1.27 -9.80
CA PHE A 129 -13.38 -0.99 -8.68
C PHE A 129 -14.26 0.23 -8.89
N GLY A 130 -13.88 1.11 -9.81
CA GLY A 130 -14.60 2.35 -10.06
C GLY A 130 -15.70 2.26 -11.10
N ALA A 131 -15.86 1.08 -11.69
CA ALA A 131 -16.84 0.88 -12.78
C ALA A 131 -18.30 0.86 -12.29
#